data_92b2a84ec906693135b51268a4318f56
#
_entry.id   92b2a84ec906693135b51268a4318f56
#
_cell.length_a   1.000
_cell.length_b   1.000
_cell.length_c   1.000
_cell.angle_alpha   90.00
_cell.angle_beta   90.00
_cell.angle_gamma   90.00
#
_symmetry.space_group_name_H-M   'P 1'
#
loop_
_entity.id
_entity.type
_entity.pdbx_description
1 polymer ?
#
loop_
_entity_poly.entity_id
_entity_poly.type
_entity_poly.pdbx_seq_one_letter_code
_entity_poly.pdbx_strand_id
1 'polypeptide(L)'
;MATIRIKLSPQLIQLGEKELLIEIDESVLSGKVLKPKSEKFLFIYMEQIIKELEDNRQISTAANYKSTLKSFKRFRNGKNIALSKINDKVIQQYEAYLKNEGIKMNTVSFYMRVMRAVYNRAVEDGLAAEKQLFKNVYTGIDKTEKRAVPLQTIKAIKELYMPSRALHFARDMFLFSFYTRGMSFVDMAYLKKTDLDNGILTYKRRKTKQQLSIKWEKCMQDIVNKWPSYNEYLLPIITTAGKDERTQYKSCQKNVNQQLRKISKMLKMRKGITMYVARHSWASIAKNMNIPLGVISDSMGHTSLKTTQIYLVAP
;
A
#
# COMPACT_ATOMS: atom_id res chain seq x y z
N MET A 1 12.25 22.08 -52.64
CA MET A 1 11.42 23.11 -51.96
C MET A 1 10.39 22.42 -51.08
N ALA A 2 10.40 22.69 -49.79
CA ALA A 2 9.38 22.18 -48.89
C ALA A 2 8.19 23.14 -48.86
N THR A 3 7.00 22.68 -49.13
CA THR A 3 5.78 23.48 -49.13
C THR A 3 5.06 23.28 -47.80
N ILE A 4 4.90 24.33 -47.04
CA ILE A 4 4.09 24.32 -45.82
C ILE A 4 2.69 24.79 -46.17
N ARG A 5 1.67 23.95 -45.97
CA ARG A 5 0.26 24.34 -46.12
C ARG A 5 -0.32 24.64 -44.75
N ILE A 6 -0.74 25.86 -44.52
CA ILE A 6 -1.42 26.31 -43.31
C ILE A 6 -2.90 26.47 -43.62
N LYS A 7 -3.76 25.76 -42.87
CA LYS A 7 -5.21 25.89 -42.99
C LYS A 7 -5.69 26.83 -41.88
N LEU A 8 -6.01 28.06 -42.24
CA LEU A 8 -6.57 29.04 -41.31
C LEU A 8 -8.04 28.70 -40.99
N SER A 9 -8.46 28.90 -39.75
CA SER A 9 -9.89 28.79 -39.41
C SER A 9 -10.65 30.03 -39.90
N PRO A 10 -11.95 29.91 -40.19
CA PRO A 10 -12.77 31.06 -40.61
C PRO A 10 -12.77 32.23 -39.61
N GLN A 11 -12.57 31.94 -38.33
CA GLN A 11 -12.51 32.94 -37.24
C GLN A 11 -11.25 33.81 -37.31
N LEU A 12 -10.12 33.27 -37.73
CA LEU A 12 -8.86 34.01 -37.90
C LEU A 12 -8.91 34.95 -39.13
N ILE A 13 -9.70 34.58 -40.13
CA ILE A 13 -9.88 35.40 -41.36
C ILE A 13 -10.75 36.63 -41.07
N GLN A 14 -11.67 36.57 -40.10
CA GLN A 14 -12.57 37.68 -39.72
C GLN A 14 -11.90 38.76 -38.86
N LEU A 15 -10.73 38.50 -38.26
CA LEU A 15 -10.05 39.45 -37.39
C LEU A 15 -9.30 40.58 -38.13
N GLY A 16 -9.18 40.52 -39.43
CA GLY A 16 -8.62 41.63 -40.27
C GLY A 16 -7.14 41.96 -39.97
N GLU A 17 -6.39 41.09 -39.34
CA GLU A 17 -4.97 41.30 -39.08
C GLU A 17 -4.16 41.14 -40.35
N LYS A 18 -3.28 42.11 -40.56
CA LYS A 18 -2.46 42.18 -41.79
C LYS A 18 -1.19 41.34 -41.74
N GLU A 19 -0.80 40.84 -40.57
CA GLU A 19 0.40 40.04 -40.38
C GLU A 19 0.10 38.83 -39.49
N LEU A 20 0.52 37.65 -39.94
CA LEU A 20 0.50 36.41 -39.16
C LEU A 20 1.94 36.00 -38.82
N LEU A 21 2.33 36.14 -37.59
CA LEU A 21 3.62 35.64 -37.09
C LEU A 21 3.49 34.14 -36.81
N ILE A 22 4.24 33.33 -37.55
CA ILE A 22 4.30 31.89 -37.37
C ILE A 22 5.70 31.56 -36.85
N GLU A 23 5.79 31.19 -35.56
CA GLU A 23 7.02 30.61 -35.04
C GLU A 23 7.10 29.14 -35.50
N ILE A 24 8.11 28.83 -36.31
CA ILE A 24 8.38 27.46 -36.75
C ILE A 24 9.59 26.97 -36.00
N ASP A 25 9.42 25.88 -35.24
CA ASP A 25 10.51 25.22 -34.55
C ASP A 25 11.63 24.84 -35.55
N GLU A 26 12.89 25.14 -35.20
CA GLU A 26 14.06 24.85 -36.02
C GLU A 26 14.14 23.36 -36.43
N SER A 27 13.58 22.46 -35.63
CA SER A 27 13.49 21.03 -35.94
C SER A 27 12.67 20.74 -37.22
N VAL A 28 11.68 21.58 -37.53
CA VAL A 28 10.85 21.44 -38.73
C VAL A 28 11.60 21.95 -39.99
N LEU A 29 12.44 22.97 -39.83
CA LEU A 29 13.27 23.54 -40.90
C LEU A 29 14.46 22.65 -41.24
N SER A 30 14.97 21.86 -40.29
CA SER A 30 16.12 20.98 -40.48
C SER A 30 15.82 19.70 -41.29
N GLY A 31 14.57 19.46 -41.69
CA GLY A 31 14.18 18.25 -42.42
C GLY A 31 14.38 16.94 -41.60
N LYS A 32 14.65 17.06 -40.30
CA LYS A 32 14.65 15.89 -39.42
C LYS A 32 13.21 15.39 -39.32
N VAL A 33 12.88 14.43 -40.15
CA VAL A 33 11.70 13.59 -39.93
C VAL A 33 11.79 13.09 -38.51
N LEU A 34 10.95 13.61 -37.62
CA LEU A 34 10.76 13.05 -36.30
C LEU A 34 10.46 11.57 -36.54
N LYS A 35 11.47 10.70 -36.35
CA LYS A 35 11.22 9.27 -36.37
C LYS A 35 10.05 9.05 -35.42
N PRO A 36 8.95 8.40 -35.85
CA PRO A 36 7.85 8.14 -34.96
C PRO A 36 8.46 7.49 -33.71
N LYS A 37 8.26 8.09 -32.49
CA LYS A 37 8.73 7.51 -31.24
C LYS A 37 8.28 6.08 -31.29
N SER A 38 9.23 5.11 -31.23
CA SER A 38 8.94 3.70 -31.33
C SER A 38 7.75 3.39 -30.40
N GLU A 39 6.70 2.80 -30.96
CA GLU A 39 5.46 2.53 -30.24
C GLU A 39 5.78 1.74 -28.98
N LYS A 40 5.64 2.35 -27.80
CA LYS A 40 5.91 1.69 -26.53
C LYS A 40 4.69 0.95 -26.05
N PHE A 41 4.91 -0.27 -25.60
CA PHE A 41 3.87 -1.19 -25.12
C PHE A 41 3.74 -1.16 -23.61
N LEU A 42 2.52 -1.21 -23.09
CA LEU A 42 2.19 -1.09 -21.68
C LEU A 42 2.95 -2.07 -20.77
N PHE A 43 3.05 -3.35 -21.17
CA PHE A 43 3.67 -4.35 -20.28
C PHE A 43 5.15 -4.04 -20.08
N ILE A 44 5.87 -3.73 -21.17
CA ILE A 44 7.29 -3.39 -21.12
C ILE A 44 7.49 -2.10 -20.31
N TYR A 45 6.64 -1.10 -20.53
CA TYR A 45 6.71 0.15 -19.79
C TYR A 45 6.45 -0.04 -18.29
N MET A 46 5.46 -0.86 -17.91
CA MET A 46 5.22 -1.19 -16.50
C MET A 46 6.37 -1.97 -15.88
N GLU A 47 7.02 -2.88 -16.63
CA GLU A 47 8.19 -3.62 -16.17
C GLU A 47 9.40 -2.69 -15.91
N GLN A 48 9.58 -1.66 -16.74
CA GLN A 48 10.59 -0.61 -16.52
C GLN A 48 10.30 0.16 -15.22
N ILE A 49 9.06 0.64 -15.02
CA ILE A 49 8.67 1.32 -13.79
C ILE A 49 8.88 0.42 -12.56
N ILE A 50 8.53 -0.86 -12.67
CA ILE A 50 8.72 -1.82 -11.57
C ILE A 50 10.19 -1.94 -11.22
N LYS A 51 11.07 -2.05 -12.21
CA LYS A 51 12.52 -2.12 -12.00
C LYS A 51 13.05 -0.86 -11.32
N GLU A 52 12.68 0.32 -11.79
CA GLU A 52 13.06 1.60 -11.16
C GLU A 52 12.61 1.68 -9.69
N LEU A 53 11.38 1.21 -9.39
CA LEU A 53 10.87 1.16 -8.02
C LEU A 53 11.68 0.20 -7.15
N GLU A 54 12.14 -0.93 -7.70
CA GLU A 54 12.99 -1.89 -6.99
C GLU A 54 14.38 -1.32 -6.74
N ASP A 55 15.00 -0.72 -7.74
CA ASP A 55 16.31 -0.06 -7.65
C ASP A 55 16.28 1.06 -6.59
N ASN A 56 15.18 1.80 -6.51
CA ASN A 56 14.92 2.83 -5.49
C ASN A 56 14.46 2.25 -4.13
N ARG A 57 14.57 0.94 -3.90
CA ARG A 57 14.16 0.25 -2.66
C ARG A 57 12.68 0.42 -2.28
N GLN A 58 11.83 0.82 -3.22
CA GLN A 58 10.38 0.94 -3.03
C GLN A 58 9.66 -0.41 -3.27
N ILE A 59 10.19 -1.48 -2.69
CA ILE A 59 9.81 -2.88 -2.97
C ILE A 59 8.31 -3.14 -2.76
N SER A 60 7.67 -2.47 -1.80
CA SER A 60 6.22 -2.65 -1.56
C SER A 60 5.39 -2.04 -2.68
N THR A 61 5.80 -0.89 -3.21
CA THR A 61 5.16 -0.24 -4.35
C THR A 61 5.38 -1.06 -5.62
N ALA A 62 6.62 -1.53 -5.85
CA ALA A 62 6.94 -2.43 -6.96
C ALA A 62 6.05 -3.69 -6.95
N ALA A 63 5.86 -4.32 -5.78
CA ALA A 63 4.97 -5.48 -5.65
C ALA A 63 3.50 -5.16 -6.02
N ASN A 64 3.03 -3.97 -5.72
CA ASN A 64 1.70 -3.49 -6.10
C ASN A 64 1.58 -3.37 -7.64
N TYR A 65 2.57 -2.78 -8.28
CA TYR A 65 2.62 -2.67 -9.74
C TYR A 65 2.73 -4.04 -10.41
N LYS A 66 3.56 -4.96 -9.88
CA LYS A 66 3.64 -6.35 -10.35
C LYS A 66 2.30 -7.07 -10.27
N SER A 67 1.57 -6.89 -9.17
CA SER A 67 0.24 -7.50 -9.00
C SER A 67 -0.75 -6.96 -10.04
N THR A 68 -0.75 -5.65 -10.29
CA THR A 68 -1.61 -5.00 -11.28
C THR A 68 -1.26 -5.47 -12.70
N LEU A 69 0.03 -5.49 -13.05
CA LEU A 69 0.50 -5.97 -14.35
C LEU A 69 0.08 -7.44 -14.58
N LYS A 70 0.28 -8.30 -13.57
CA LYS A 70 -0.16 -9.71 -13.66
C LYS A 70 -1.67 -9.83 -13.90
N SER A 71 -2.46 -9.02 -13.22
CA SER A 71 -3.91 -8.98 -13.40
C SER A 71 -4.30 -8.50 -14.79
N PHE A 72 -3.69 -7.42 -15.28
CA PHE A 72 -3.98 -6.88 -16.60
C PHE A 72 -3.50 -7.81 -17.73
N LYS A 73 -2.34 -8.48 -17.56
CA LYS A 73 -1.89 -9.55 -18.51
C LYS A 73 -2.92 -10.66 -18.63
N ARG A 74 -3.56 -11.10 -17.54
CA ARG A 74 -4.65 -12.11 -17.58
C ARG A 74 -5.86 -11.59 -18.36
N PHE A 75 -6.34 -10.39 -18.04
CA PHE A 75 -7.43 -9.75 -18.78
C PHE A 75 -7.17 -9.70 -20.28
N ARG A 76 -5.94 -9.43 -20.69
CA ARG A 76 -5.54 -9.34 -22.09
C ARG A 76 -5.15 -10.69 -22.72
N ASN A 77 -5.26 -11.81 -22.01
CA ASN A 77 -4.77 -13.12 -22.48
C ASN A 77 -3.32 -13.08 -22.96
N GLY A 78 -2.46 -12.35 -22.25
CA GLY A 78 -1.04 -12.15 -22.60
C GLY A 78 -0.79 -11.19 -23.76
N LYS A 79 -1.79 -10.68 -24.46
CA LYS A 79 -1.63 -9.76 -25.59
C LYS A 79 -1.31 -8.36 -25.08
N ASN A 80 -0.13 -7.85 -25.39
CA ASN A 80 0.30 -6.51 -25.03
C ASN A 80 -0.54 -5.44 -25.79
N ILE A 81 -0.51 -4.20 -25.33
CA ILE A 81 -1.21 -3.08 -25.94
C ILE A 81 -0.27 -1.88 -25.97
N ALA A 82 -0.26 -1.17 -27.11
CA ALA A 82 0.46 0.08 -27.22
C ALA A 82 -0.14 1.15 -26.30
N LEU A 83 0.70 1.96 -25.67
CA LEU A 83 0.26 3.04 -24.76
C LEU A 83 -0.67 4.02 -25.47
N SER A 84 -0.42 4.32 -26.76
CA SER A 84 -1.26 5.16 -27.62
C SER A 84 -2.68 4.60 -27.88
N LYS A 85 -2.84 3.28 -27.78
CA LYS A 85 -4.13 2.57 -28.00
C LYS A 85 -4.94 2.36 -26.72
N ILE A 86 -4.42 2.75 -25.56
CA ILE A 86 -5.17 2.72 -24.32
C ILE A 86 -6.23 3.82 -24.37
N ASN A 87 -7.48 3.43 -24.19
CA ASN A 87 -8.63 4.31 -24.17
C ASN A 87 -9.58 3.94 -23.01
N ASP A 88 -10.60 4.76 -22.81
CA ASP A 88 -11.61 4.57 -21.76
C ASP A 88 -12.34 3.23 -21.88
N LYS A 89 -12.63 2.78 -23.11
CA LYS A 89 -13.28 1.48 -23.37
C LYS A 89 -12.43 0.30 -22.86
N VAL A 90 -11.12 0.31 -23.09
CA VAL A 90 -10.20 -0.72 -22.57
C VAL A 90 -10.19 -0.72 -21.04
N ILE A 91 -10.18 0.46 -20.40
CA ILE A 91 -10.17 0.58 -18.94
C ILE A 91 -11.50 0.12 -18.35
N GLN A 92 -12.64 0.50 -18.93
CA GLN A 92 -13.97 0.01 -18.51
C GLN A 92 -14.12 -1.49 -18.70
N GLN A 93 -13.64 -2.06 -19.81
CA GLN A 93 -13.64 -3.52 -20.02
C GLN A 93 -12.78 -4.25 -18.98
N TYR A 94 -11.64 -3.68 -18.58
CA TYR A 94 -10.83 -4.27 -17.53
C TYR A 94 -11.54 -4.21 -16.18
N GLU A 95 -12.22 -3.12 -15.85
CA GLU A 95 -13.03 -3.03 -14.64
C GLU A 95 -14.15 -4.07 -14.64
N ALA A 96 -14.89 -4.19 -15.74
CA ALA A 96 -15.95 -5.18 -15.89
C ALA A 96 -15.42 -6.62 -15.74
N TYR A 97 -14.28 -6.93 -16.36
CA TYR A 97 -13.59 -8.22 -16.17
C TYR A 97 -13.29 -8.50 -14.71
N LEU A 98 -12.73 -7.54 -13.97
CA LEU A 98 -12.43 -7.72 -12.54
C LEU A 98 -13.68 -7.96 -11.69
N LYS A 99 -14.79 -7.27 -12.00
CA LYS A 99 -16.07 -7.45 -11.32
C LYS A 99 -16.65 -8.85 -11.61
N ASN A 100 -16.59 -9.30 -12.85
CA ASN A 100 -17.07 -10.62 -13.26
C ASN A 100 -16.25 -11.76 -12.63
N GLU A 101 -14.94 -11.55 -12.42
CA GLU A 101 -14.08 -12.47 -11.64
C GLU A 101 -14.36 -12.43 -10.12
N GLY A 102 -15.36 -11.70 -9.65
CA GLY A 102 -15.70 -11.58 -8.23
C GLY A 102 -14.68 -10.83 -7.39
N ILE A 103 -13.84 -10.02 -8.00
CA ILE A 103 -12.81 -9.22 -7.29
C ILE A 103 -13.49 -8.13 -6.47
N LYS A 104 -13.12 -8.04 -5.18
CA LYS A 104 -13.66 -7.03 -4.25
C LYS A 104 -13.40 -5.61 -4.74
N MET A 105 -14.38 -4.71 -4.57
CA MET A 105 -14.35 -3.34 -5.08
C MET A 105 -13.10 -2.55 -4.64
N ASN A 106 -12.60 -2.73 -3.41
CA ASN A 106 -11.36 -2.11 -2.99
C ASN A 106 -10.12 -2.61 -3.76
N THR A 107 -10.14 -3.85 -4.25
CA THR A 107 -9.07 -4.39 -5.11
C THR A 107 -9.23 -3.89 -6.53
N VAL A 108 -10.45 -3.77 -7.04
CA VAL A 108 -10.74 -3.13 -8.33
C VAL A 108 -10.21 -1.69 -8.32
N SER A 109 -10.62 -0.90 -7.32
CA SER A 109 -10.14 0.47 -7.13
C SER A 109 -8.60 0.55 -7.05
N PHE A 110 -7.99 -0.38 -6.34
CA PHE A 110 -6.53 -0.45 -6.25
C PHE A 110 -5.88 -0.64 -7.64
N TYR A 111 -6.35 -1.58 -8.43
CA TYR A 111 -5.83 -1.79 -9.79
C TYR A 111 -6.07 -0.58 -10.69
N MET A 112 -7.26 0.02 -10.64
CA MET A 112 -7.57 1.22 -11.42
C MET A 112 -6.64 2.39 -11.04
N ARG A 113 -6.36 2.61 -9.75
CA ARG A 113 -5.44 3.67 -9.30
C ARG A 113 -4.01 3.44 -9.76
N VAL A 114 -3.52 2.20 -9.76
CA VAL A 114 -2.18 1.88 -10.27
C VAL A 114 -2.14 2.09 -11.78
N MET A 115 -3.15 1.62 -12.52
CA MET A 115 -3.23 1.83 -13.99
C MET A 115 -3.29 3.33 -14.33
N ARG A 116 -4.03 4.13 -13.55
CA ARG A 116 -4.06 5.59 -13.74
C ARG A 116 -2.70 6.22 -13.50
N ALA A 117 -1.97 5.80 -12.45
CA ALA A 117 -0.63 6.31 -12.19
C ALA A 117 0.35 5.97 -13.33
N VAL A 118 0.27 4.75 -13.86
CA VAL A 118 1.09 4.33 -15.02
C VAL A 118 0.75 5.14 -16.25
N TYR A 119 -0.54 5.36 -16.53
CA TYR A 119 -0.98 6.12 -17.69
C TYR A 119 -0.57 7.59 -17.60
N ASN A 120 -0.77 8.22 -16.45
CA ASN A 120 -0.37 9.61 -16.24
C ASN A 120 1.14 9.79 -16.45
N ARG A 121 1.95 8.87 -15.91
CA ARG A 121 3.39 8.88 -16.15
C ARG A 121 3.73 8.70 -17.64
N ALA A 122 2.99 7.86 -18.37
CA ALA A 122 3.18 7.70 -19.81
C ALA A 122 2.83 8.98 -20.58
N VAL A 123 1.86 9.78 -20.09
CA VAL A 123 1.55 11.10 -20.63
C VAL A 123 2.70 12.08 -20.36
N GLU A 124 3.19 12.14 -19.13
CA GLU A 124 4.36 12.97 -18.74
C GLU A 124 5.60 12.63 -19.57
N ASP A 125 5.83 11.35 -19.86
CA ASP A 125 6.94 10.88 -20.71
C ASP A 125 6.67 11.11 -22.22
N GLY A 126 5.52 11.71 -22.60
CA GLY A 126 5.11 11.97 -23.99
C GLY A 126 4.86 10.70 -24.82
N LEU A 127 4.49 9.59 -24.17
CA LEU A 127 4.23 8.28 -24.78
C LEU A 127 2.74 8.01 -25.02
N ALA A 128 1.87 8.81 -24.40
CA ALA A 128 0.42 8.75 -24.53
C ALA A 128 -0.17 10.16 -24.54
N ALA A 129 -1.33 10.33 -25.16
CA ALA A 129 -2.05 11.61 -25.14
C ALA A 129 -2.75 11.81 -23.79
N GLU A 130 -2.85 13.06 -23.34
CA GLU A 130 -3.62 13.39 -22.13
C GLU A 130 -5.13 13.13 -22.37
N LYS A 131 -5.70 12.20 -21.57
CA LYS A 131 -7.12 11.81 -21.64
C LYS A 131 -7.61 11.41 -20.25
N GLN A 132 -8.88 11.70 -19.97
CA GLN A 132 -9.52 11.36 -18.68
C GLN A 132 -10.07 9.92 -18.67
N LEU A 133 -9.23 8.92 -18.95
CA LEU A 133 -9.63 7.51 -19.11
C LEU A 133 -10.24 6.87 -17.86
N PHE A 134 -9.99 7.41 -16.69
CA PHE A 134 -10.38 6.82 -15.40
C PHE A 134 -11.57 7.56 -14.75
N LYS A 135 -12.24 8.47 -15.46
CA LYS A 135 -13.39 9.23 -14.95
C LYS A 135 -14.57 8.32 -14.62
N ASN A 136 -14.81 7.31 -15.47
CA ASN A 136 -16.01 6.45 -15.42
C ASN A 136 -15.75 5.07 -14.81
N VAL A 137 -14.64 4.88 -14.07
CA VAL A 137 -14.32 3.64 -13.38
C VAL A 137 -14.15 3.85 -11.88
N TYR A 138 -14.33 2.80 -11.11
CA TYR A 138 -14.29 2.88 -9.66
C TYR A 138 -12.86 3.03 -9.13
N THR A 139 -12.57 4.19 -8.56
CA THR A 139 -11.30 4.49 -7.88
C THR A 139 -11.51 4.87 -6.41
N GLY A 140 -12.73 4.68 -5.90
CA GLY A 140 -13.14 5.00 -4.53
C GLY A 140 -12.66 4.01 -3.47
N ILE A 141 -13.22 4.16 -2.27
CA ILE A 141 -12.98 3.26 -1.14
C ILE A 141 -14.33 2.69 -0.72
N ASP A 142 -14.48 1.38 -0.86
CA ASP A 142 -15.63 0.66 -0.38
C ASP A 142 -15.54 0.37 1.12
N LYS A 143 -16.67 0.42 1.81
CA LYS A 143 -16.76 0.15 3.25
C LYS A 143 -16.37 -1.29 3.52
N THR A 144 -15.40 -1.49 4.39
CA THR A 144 -15.01 -2.81 4.86
C THR A 144 -15.46 -3.03 6.29
N GLU A 145 -15.85 -4.26 6.57
CA GLU A 145 -16.22 -4.65 7.92
C GLU A 145 -15.05 -4.47 8.88
N LYS A 146 -15.31 -3.82 10.01
CA LYS A 146 -14.31 -3.59 11.06
C LYS A 146 -13.98 -4.92 11.74
N ARG A 147 -12.71 -5.11 12.08
CA ARG A 147 -12.19 -6.35 12.63
C ARG A 147 -11.72 -6.21 14.08
N ALA A 148 -11.99 -5.08 14.71
CA ALA A 148 -11.67 -4.89 16.12
C ALA A 148 -12.40 -5.94 16.98
N VAL A 149 -11.75 -6.38 18.04
CA VAL A 149 -12.34 -7.24 19.06
C VAL A 149 -12.40 -6.49 20.39
N PRO A 150 -13.39 -6.75 21.25
CA PRO A 150 -13.52 -6.07 22.55
C PRO A 150 -12.41 -6.48 23.53
N LEU A 151 -12.25 -5.69 24.60
CA LEU A 151 -11.23 -5.91 25.62
C LEU A 151 -11.33 -7.31 26.27
N GLN A 152 -12.56 -7.81 26.48
CA GLN A 152 -12.78 -9.16 26.99
C GLN A 152 -12.15 -10.24 26.12
N THR A 153 -12.24 -10.10 24.79
CA THR A 153 -11.58 -11.02 23.86
C THR A 153 -10.05 -10.91 23.95
N ILE A 154 -9.48 -9.71 24.14
CA ILE A 154 -8.04 -9.55 24.38
C ILE A 154 -7.62 -10.27 25.66
N LYS A 155 -8.39 -10.14 26.75
CA LYS A 155 -8.16 -10.87 28.00
C LYS A 155 -8.24 -12.39 27.78
N ALA A 156 -9.29 -12.88 27.12
CA ALA A 156 -9.44 -14.29 26.80
C ALA A 156 -8.26 -14.85 25.97
N ILE A 157 -7.76 -14.07 24.99
CA ILE A 157 -6.55 -14.44 24.21
C ILE A 157 -5.34 -14.54 25.12
N LYS A 158 -5.17 -13.62 26.08
CA LYS A 158 -4.04 -13.60 27.03
C LYS A 158 -4.06 -14.84 27.93
N GLU A 159 -5.20 -15.22 28.44
CA GLU A 159 -5.39 -16.28 29.44
C GLU A 159 -5.50 -17.68 28.83
N LEU A 160 -5.75 -17.76 27.51
CA LEU A 160 -5.95 -19.04 26.84
C LEU A 160 -4.71 -19.93 26.94
N TYR A 161 -4.93 -21.17 27.34
CA TYR A 161 -3.88 -22.19 27.30
C TYR A 161 -3.44 -22.47 25.87
N MET A 162 -2.14 -22.46 25.65
CA MET A 162 -1.54 -22.71 24.33
C MET A 162 -0.81 -24.05 24.32
N PRO A 163 -1.23 -25.02 23.50
CA PRO A 163 -0.62 -26.37 23.47
C PRO A 163 0.74 -26.42 22.76
N SER A 164 1.19 -25.35 22.11
CA SER A 164 2.46 -25.34 21.38
C SER A 164 3.21 -24.01 21.48
N ARG A 165 4.55 -24.10 21.37
CA ARG A 165 5.42 -22.91 21.34
C ARG A 165 5.05 -21.91 20.25
N ALA A 166 4.63 -22.40 19.06
CA ALA A 166 4.24 -21.55 17.96
C ALA A 166 2.95 -20.74 18.25
N LEU A 167 1.97 -21.34 18.96
CA LEU A 167 0.77 -20.64 19.40
C LEU A 167 1.09 -19.63 20.51
N HIS A 168 1.96 -19.98 21.46
CA HIS A 168 2.46 -19.04 22.46
C HIS A 168 3.12 -17.82 21.80
N PHE A 169 4.03 -18.04 20.86
CA PHE A 169 4.71 -16.95 20.17
C PHE A 169 3.73 -16.04 19.44
N ALA A 170 2.78 -16.62 18.70
CA ALA A 170 1.80 -15.84 17.95
C ALA A 170 0.89 -15.01 18.87
N ARG A 171 0.42 -15.59 19.99
CA ARG A 171 -0.34 -14.87 21.01
C ARG A 171 0.47 -13.70 21.56
N ASP A 172 1.71 -13.96 21.96
CA ASP A 172 2.54 -12.96 22.62
C ASP A 172 2.93 -11.83 21.64
N MET A 173 3.16 -12.12 20.37
CA MET A 173 3.35 -11.08 19.34
C MET A 173 2.09 -10.24 19.13
N PHE A 174 0.91 -10.85 19.13
CA PHE A 174 -0.35 -10.14 19.06
C PHE A 174 -0.56 -9.21 20.26
N LEU A 175 -0.31 -9.70 21.46
CA LEU A 175 -0.42 -8.93 22.69
C LEU A 175 0.63 -7.81 22.75
N PHE A 176 1.85 -8.07 22.32
CA PHE A 176 2.89 -7.04 22.23
C PHE A 176 2.46 -5.90 21.31
N SER A 177 1.94 -6.22 20.11
CA SER A 177 1.37 -5.22 19.23
C SER A 177 0.25 -4.42 19.90
N PHE A 178 -0.64 -5.08 20.63
CA PHE A 178 -1.72 -4.42 21.35
C PHE A 178 -1.18 -3.48 22.44
N TYR A 179 -0.26 -3.95 23.29
CA TYR A 179 0.33 -3.16 24.37
C TYR A 179 1.14 -1.96 23.86
N THR A 180 1.78 -2.11 22.70
CA THR A 180 2.51 -1.02 22.03
C THR A 180 1.61 -0.17 21.11
N ARG A 181 0.34 0.06 21.52
CA ARG A 181 -0.64 0.93 20.83
C ARG A 181 -0.92 0.51 19.39
N GLY A 182 -0.93 -0.79 19.14
CA GLY A 182 -1.18 -1.33 17.80
C GLY A 182 0.01 -1.18 16.85
N MET A 183 1.22 -1.34 17.35
CA MET A 183 2.44 -1.32 16.53
C MET A 183 2.33 -2.34 15.39
N SER A 184 2.74 -1.94 14.18
CA SER A 184 2.67 -2.85 13.04
C SER A 184 3.73 -3.94 13.13
N PHE A 185 3.45 -5.13 12.56
CA PHE A 185 4.39 -6.25 12.63
C PHE A 185 5.76 -5.93 12.02
N VAL A 186 5.79 -5.12 10.97
CA VAL A 186 7.06 -4.67 10.39
C VAL A 186 7.83 -3.74 11.33
N ASP A 187 7.15 -2.87 12.07
CA ASP A 187 7.81 -2.01 13.05
C ASP A 187 8.36 -2.87 14.21
N MET A 188 7.56 -3.85 14.70
CA MET A 188 8.02 -4.82 15.72
C MET A 188 9.26 -5.60 15.28
N ALA A 189 9.31 -6.02 14.01
CA ALA A 189 10.42 -6.81 13.48
C ALA A 189 11.75 -6.06 13.47
N TYR A 190 11.69 -4.75 13.32
CA TYR A 190 12.87 -3.89 13.23
C TYR A 190 13.12 -3.06 14.49
N LEU A 191 12.38 -3.31 15.59
CA LEU A 191 12.72 -2.72 16.88
C LEU A 191 14.10 -3.20 17.34
N LYS A 192 14.97 -2.27 17.68
CA LYS A 192 16.28 -2.56 18.24
C LYS A 192 16.24 -2.53 19.78
N LYS A 193 17.16 -3.21 20.42
CA LYS A 193 17.35 -3.15 21.87
C LYS A 193 17.67 -1.72 22.33
N THR A 194 18.37 -0.97 21.50
CA THR A 194 18.73 0.45 21.72
C THR A 194 17.55 1.41 21.59
N ASP A 195 16.41 0.98 21.03
CA ASP A 195 15.19 1.81 20.96
C ASP A 195 14.49 1.90 22.34
N LEU A 196 14.86 1.04 23.30
CA LEU A 196 14.37 1.07 24.68
C LEU A 196 15.44 1.71 25.57
N ASP A 197 15.14 2.89 26.09
CA ASP A 197 16.00 3.62 27.00
C ASP A 197 15.18 4.25 28.14
N ASN A 198 15.68 4.16 29.36
CA ASN A 198 15.09 4.77 30.57
C ASN A 198 13.58 4.54 30.73
N GLY A 199 13.11 3.33 30.37
CA GLY A 199 11.69 2.95 30.48
C GLY A 199 10.80 3.57 29.40
N ILE A 200 11.38 4.09 28.33
CA ILE A 200 10.67 4.63 27.16
C ILE A 200 11.15 3.88 25.91
N LEU A 201 10.20 3.31 25.17
CA LEU A 201 10.44 2.76 23.85
C LEU A 201 10.22 3.85 22.80
N THR A 202 11.29 4.26 22.11
CA THR A 202 11.22 5.28 21.05
C THR A 202 11.64 4.68 19.72
N TYR A 203 10.74 4.72 18.74
CA TYR A 203 10.99 4.16 17.43
C TYR A 203 10.41 5.01 16.29
N LYS A 204 10.96 4.86 15.10
CA LYS A 204 10.48 5.55 13.90
C LYS A 204 9.66 4.59 13.02
N ARG A 205 8.37 4.91 12.81
CA ARG A 205 7.51 4.08 11.96
C ARG A 205 8.07 3.93 10.55
N ARG A 206 8.18 2.70 10.09
CA ARG A 206 8.74 2.43 8.75
C ARG A 206 7.88 2.98 7.61
N LYS A 207 6.56 2.98 7.79
CA LYS A 207 5.61 3.45 6.76
C LYS A 207 5.52 4.97 6.66
N THR A 208 5.42 5.68 7.78
CA THR A 208 5.13 7.13 7.81
C THR A 208 6.34 7.96 8.22
N LYS A 209 7.43 7.32 8.66
CA LYS A 209 8.65 7.96 9.19
C LYS A 209 8.43 8.79 10.45
N GLN A 210 7.24 8.74 11.02
CA GLN A 210 6.92 9.44 12.26
C GLN A 210 7.58 8.74 13.45
N GLN A 211 8.16 9.50 14.35
CA GLN A 211 8.72 9.03 15.61
C GLN A 211 7.61 8.88 16.63
N LEU A 212 7.61 7.77 17.37
CA LEU A 212 6.67 7.48 18.44
C LEU A 212 7.44 7.07 19.70
N SER A 213 6.98 7.55 20.85
CA SER A 213 7.50 7.17 22.15
C SER A 213 6.40 6.53 22.98
N ILE A 214 6.71 5.40 23.59
CA ILE A 214 5.77 4.58 24.37
C ILE A 214 6.41 4.29 25.73
N LYS A 215 5.69 4.58 26.81
CA LYS A 215 6.10 4.16 28.14
C LYS A 215 6.19 2.64 28.17
N TRP A 216 7.31 2.14 28.65
CA TRP A 216 7.55 0.70 28.76
C TRP A 216 6.84 0.13 29.98
N GLU A 217 6.09 -0.93 29.77
CA GLU A 217 5.29 -1.55 30.82
C GLU A 217 5.76 -2.99 31.07
N LYS A 218 5.52 -3.49 32.29
CA LYS A 218 5.90 -4.85 32.69
C LYS A 218 5.40 -5.93 31.74
N CYS A 219 4.19 -5.80 31.21
CA CYS A 219 3.63 -6.78 30.27
C CYS A 219 4.40 -6.87 28.94
N MET A 220 5.04 -5.79 28.51
CA MET A 220 5.93 -5.79 27.34
C MET A 220 7.25 -6.46 27.67
N GLN A 221 7.82 -6.14 28.85
CA GLN A 221 9.06 -6.73 29.34
C GLN A 221 8.93 -8.25 29.50
N ASP A 222 7.84 -8.72 30.08
CA ASP A 222 7.57 -10.15 30.27
C ASP A 222 7.59 -10.92 28.93
N ILE A 223 7.06 -10.31 27.84
CA ILE A 223 7.10 -10.90 26.51
C ILE A 223 8.53 -10.93 25.97
N VAL A 224 9.28 -9.84 26.09
CA VAL A 224 10.67 -9.78 25.63
C VAL A 224 11.55 -10.78 26.38
N ASN A 225 11.40 -10.89 27.69
CA ASN A 225 12.14 -11.87 28.52
C ASN A 225 11.82 -13.31 28.12
N LYS A 226 10.56 -13.60 27.78
CA LYS A 226 10.13 -14.93 27.34
C LYS A 226 10.65 -15.29 25.95
N TRP A 227 10.86 -14.31 25.09
CA TRP A 227 11.30 -14.47 23.71
C TRP A 227 12.61 -13.71 23.46
N PRO A 228 13.73 -14.16 24.02
CA PRO A 228 15.00 -13.46 23.86
C PRO A 228 15.46 -13.46 22.40
N SER A 229 15.99 -12.34 21.96
CA SER A 229 16.66 -12.18 20.67
C SER A 229 18.17 -12.18 20.87
N TYR A 230 18.91 -12.90 20.02
CA TYR A 230 20.37 -13.04 20.10
C TYR A 230 21.13 -12.08 19.16
N ASN A 231 20.42 -11.17 18.51
CA ASN A 231 20.99 -10.11 17.67
C ASN A 231 20.62 -8.71 18.20
N GLU A 232 20.75 -7.67 17.37
CA GLU A 232 20.45 -6.28 17.72
C GLU A 232 18.94 -6.01 17.94
N TYR A 233 18.06 -6.87 17.38
CA TYR A 233 16.61 -6.67 17.45
C TYR A 233 16.04 -7.05 18.81
N LEU A 234 14.99 -6.35 19.22
CA LEU A 234 14.32 -6.55 20.51
C LEU A 234 13.51 -7.87 20.55
N LEU A 235 12.91 -8.25 19.44
CA LEU A 235 12.09 -9.45 19.29
C LEU A 235 12.70 -10.43 18.28
N PRO A 236 12.59 -11.76 18.48
CA PRO A 236 13.19 -12.76 17.61
C PRO A 236 12.34 -13.01 16.33
N ILE A 237 12.10 -11.93 15.57
CA ILE A 237 11.35 -11.97 14.31
C ILE A 237 12.31 -12.08 13.12
N ILE A 238 13.40 -11.32 13.16
CA ILE A 238 14.54 -11.42 12.25
C ILE A 238 15.66 -12.09 13.04
N THR A 239 16.04 -13.31 12.67
CA THR A 239 16.92 -14.15 13.51
C THR A 239 18.20 -14.59 12.81
N THR A 240 18.25 -14.59 11.48
CA THR A 240 19.36 -15.16 10.71
C THR A 240 20.16 -14.03 10.05
N ALA A 241 21.40 -13.87 10.48
CA ALA A 241 22.35 -12.95 9.85
C ALA A 241 22.61 -13.36 8.40
N GLY A 242 22.82 -12.38 7.52
CA GLY A 242 23.14 -12.62 6.10
C GLY A 242 21.94 -13.01 5.22
N LYS A 243 20.79 -13.34 5.79
CA LYS A 243 19.55 -13.57 5.02
C LYS A 243 18.73 -12.29 4.93
N ASP A 244 18.05 -12.11 3.79
CA ASP A 244 17.17 -10.96 3.58
C ASP A 244 16.14 -10.80 4.71
N GLU A 245 16.25 -9.71 5.43
CA GLU A 245 15.40 -9.42 6.60
C GLU A 245 13.92 -9.30 6.23
N ARG A 246 13.64 -8.74 5.04
CA ARG A 246 12.27 -8.62 4.55
C ARG A 246 11.61 -9.97 4.37
N THR A 247 12.31 -10.92 3.81
CA THR A 247 11.83 -12.29 3.63
C THR A 247 11.59 -12.95 4.99
N GLN A 248 12.50 -12.76 5.95
CA GLN A 248 12.37 -13.30 7.29
C GLN A 248 11.11 -12.80 8.00
N TYR A 249 10.94 -11.46 8.11
CA TYR A 249 9.76 -10.94 8.81
C TYR A 249 8.46 -11.25 8.07
N LYS A 250 8.44 -11.32 6.75
CA LYS A 250 7.25 -11.72 5.97
C LYS A 250 6.87 -13.16 6.24
N SER A 251 7.83 -14.07 6.27
CA SER A 251 7.61 -15.47 6.62
C SER A 251 7.11 -15.61 8.06
N CYS A 252 7.75 -14.95 9.01
CA CYS A 252 7.32 -14.92 10.40
C CYS A 252 5.89 -14.38 10.55
N GLN A 253 5.57 -13.26 9.90
CA GLN A 253 4.21 -12.68 9.90
C GLN A 253 3.15 -13.65 9.35
N LYS A 254 3.48 -14.36 8.29
CA LYS A 254 2.59 -15.39 7.71
C LYS A 254 2.32 -16.49 8.72
N ASN A 255 3.37 -17.01 9.36
CA ASN A 255 3.26 -18.06 10.37
C ASN A 255 2.47 -17.59 11.59
N VAL A 256 2.78 -16.42 12.14
CA VAL A 256 2.04 -15.81 13.24
C VAL A 256 0.55 -15.68 12.90
N ASN A 257 0.21 -15.16 11.71
CA ASN A 257 -1.19 -15.05 11.29
C ASN A 257 -1.89 -16.41 11.12
N GLN A 258 -1.18 -17.45 10.73
CA GLN A 258 -1.75 -18.81 10.69
C GLN A 258 -2.09 -19.32 12.11
N GLN A 259 -1.18 -19.12 13.07
CA GLN A 259 -1.43 -19.53 14.46
C GLN A 259 -2.55 -18.69 15.10
N LEU A 260 -2.61 -17.39 14.84
CA LEU A 260 -3.70 -16.52 15.30
C LEU A 260 -5.08 -16.98 14.80
N ARG A 261 -5.18 -17.50 13.58
CA ARG A 261 -6.43 -18.11 13.09
C ARG A 261 -6.79 -19.38 13.87
N LYS A 262 -5.80 -20.19 14.31
CA LYS A 262 -6.06 -21.36 15.19
C LYS A 262 -6.54 -20.89 16.56
N ILE A 263 -5.92 -19.88 17.14
CA ILE A 263 -6.35 -19.26 18.40
C ILE A 263 -7.80 -18.78 18.29
N SER A 264 -8.17 -18.15 17.16
CA SER A 264 -9.56 -17.74 16.92
C SER A 264 -10.55 -18.91 16.94
N LYS A 265 -10.15 -20.04 16.37
CA LYS A 265 -10.98 -21.27 16.39
C LYS A 265 -11.11 -21.84 17.79
N MET A 266 -10.02 -21.85 18.60
CA MET A 266 -10.04 -22.30 20.00
C MET A 266 -11.01 -21.46 20.84
N LEU A 267 -11.07 -20.13 20.57
CA LEU A 267 -11.99 -19.20 21.21
C LEU A 267 -13.39 -19.17 20.56
N LYS A 268 -13.68 -20.07 19.61
CA LYS A 268 -14.96 -20.14 18.88
C LYS A 268 -15.37 -18.80 18.26
N MET A 269 -14.38 -18.00 17.86
CA MET A 269 -14.66 -16.68 17.25
C MET A 269 -15.25 -16.84 15.86
N ARG A 270 -16.27 -16.04 15.52
CA ARG A 270 -16.90 -16.02 14.19
C ARG A 270 -15.90 -15.66 13.07
N LYS A 271 -14.90 -14.84 13.37
CA LYS A 271 -13.88 -14.40 12.41
C LYS A 271 -12.47 -14.64 12.95
N GLY A 272 -11.60 -15.06 12.04
CA GLY A 272 -10.18 -15.22 12.36
C GLY A 272 -9.49 -13.89 12.61
N ILE A 273 -8.68 -13.83 13.68
CA ILE A 273 -7.81 -12.69 13.97
C ILE A 273 -6.48 -12.79 13.20
N THR A 274 -5.89 -11.63 12.99
CA THR A 274 -4.55 -11.45 12.44
C THR A 274 -3.82 -10.36 13.21
N MET A 275 -2.52 -10.19 13.02
CA MET A 275 -1.76 -9.11 13.66
C MET A 275 -2.40 -7.71 13.49
N TYR A 276 -3.05 -7.47 12.36
CA TYR A 276 -3.69 -6.18 12.10
C TYR A 276 -4.91 -5.91 13.01
N VAL A 277 -5.55 -6.97 13.52
CA VAL A 277 -6.68 -6.86 14.47
C VAL A 277 -6.23 -6.25 15.80
N ALA A 278 -4.99 -6.49 16.26
CA ALA A 278 -4.48 -5.86 17.47
C ALA A 278 -4.55 -4.33 17.39
N ARG A 279 -4.14 -3.77 16.24
CA ARG A 279 -4.16 -2.33 15.99
C ARG A 279 -5.59 -1.75 15.94
N HIS A 280 -6.52 -2.45 15.27
CA HIS A 280 -7.92 -2.06 15.23
C HIS A 280 -8.54 -2.10 16.62
N SER A 281 -8.26 -3.16 17.38
CA SER A 281 -8.80 -3.34 18.73
C SER A 281 -8.30 -2.27 19.68
N TRP A 282 -6.99 -1.96 19.65
CA TRP A 282 -6.45 -0.90 20.48
C TRP A 282 -7.14 0.45 20.22
N ALA A 283 -7.26 0.84 18.94
CA ALA A 283 -7.91 2.10 18.60
C ALA A 283 -9.39 2.16 19.01
N SER A 284 -10.14 1.06 18.78
CA SER A 284 -11.55 0.99 19.13
C SER A 284 -11.78 0.98 20.65
N ILE A 285 -10.93 0.24 21.39
CA ILE A 285 -10.99 0.19 22.86
C ILE A 285 -10.63 1.57 23.43
N ALA A 286 -9.56 2.23 22.95
CA ALA A 286 -9.20 3.57 23.38
C ALA A 286 -10.34 4.57 23.17
N LYS A 287 -11.02 4.51 22.01
CA LYS A 287 -12.22 5.33 21.75
C LYS A 287 -13.34 5.05 22.74
N ASN A 288 -13.62 3.77 23.00
CA ASN A 288 -14.68 3.37 23.94
C ASN A 288 -14.36 3.77 25.39
N MET A 289 -13.08 4.01 25.70
CA MET A 289 -12.63 4.58 26.97
C MET A 289 -12.59 6.12 26.95
N ASN A 290 -13.26 6.76 25.98
CA ASN A 290 -13.33 8.20 25.81
C ASN A 290 -11.99 8.91 25.59
N ILE A 291 -10.96 8.21 25.10
CA ILE A 291 -9.70 8.86 24.72
C ILE A 291 -9.96 9.75 23.48
N PRO A 292 -9.53 11.01 23.50
CA PRO A 292 -9.72 11.92 22.36
C PRO A 292 -9.13 11.38 21.06
N LEU A 293 -9.84 11.58 19.94
CA LEU A 293 -9.43 11.05 18.64
C LEU A 293 -8.03 11.53 18.21
N GLY A 294 -7.66 12.77 18.54
CA GLY A 294 -6.32 13.31 18.29
C GLY A 294 -5.25 12.48 19.00
N VAL A 295 -5.43 12.19 20.29
CA VAL A 295 -4.51 11.39 21.09
C VAL A 295 -4.38 9.97 20.53
N ILE A 296 -5.49 9.35 20.10
CA ILE A 296 -5.46 8.03 19.44
C ILE A 296 -4.68 8.11 18.13
N SER A 297 -4.92 9.14 17.33
CA SER A 297 -4.24 9.38 16.05
C SER A 297 -2.72 9.51 16.21
N ASP A 298 -2.29 10.36 17.13
CA ASP A 298 -0.88 10.60 17.43
C ASP A 298 -0.22 9.33 18.00
N SER A 299 -0.89 8.66 18.93
CA SER A 299 -0.41 7.38 19.51
C SER A 299 -0.23 6.28 18.47
N MET A 300 -1.01 6.30 17.40
CA MET A 300 -0.89 5.37 16.28
C MET A 300 0.06 5.86 15.19
N GLY A 301 0.55 7.08 15.26
CA GLY A 301 1.39 7.69 14.24
C GLY A 301 0.66 7.84 12.90
N HIS A 302 -0.56 8.38 12.92
CA HIS A 302 -1.29 8.73 11.73
C HIS A 302 -1.06 10.20 11.37
N THR A 303 -0.91 10.47 10.09
CA THR A 303 -0.74 11.84 9.56
C THR A 303 -2.06 12.61 9.42
N SER A 304 -3.21 11.94 9.58
CA SER A 304 -4.52 12.58 9.56
C SER A 304 -5.53 11.85 10.44
N LEU A 305 -6.44 12.61 11.05
CA LEU A 305 -7.56 12.09 11.86
C LEU A 305 -8.49 11.18 11.03
N LYS A 306 -8.69 11.51 9.75
CA LYS A 306 -9.48 10.70 8.81
C LYS A 306 -8.95 9.27 8.70
N THR A 307 -7.62 9.09 8.72
CA THR A 307 -7.01 7.76 8.74
C THR A 307 -7.38 6.99 10.01
N THR A 308 -7.42 7.67 11.17
CA THR A 308 -7.78 7.04 12.46
C THR A 308 -9.25 6.61 12.47
N GLN A 309 -10.16 7.42 11.93
CA GLN A 309 -11.58 7.09 11.84
C GLN A 309 -11.85 5.77 11.09
N ILE A 310 -11.00 5.41 10.13
CA ILE A 310 -11.12 4.13 9.41
C ILE A 310 -10.94 2.92 10.35
N TYR A 311 -10.18 3.06 11.44
CA TYR A 311 -9.93 1.98 12.41
C TYR A 311 -11.05 1.81 13.43
N LEU A 312 -11.85 2.85 13.64
CA LEU A 312 -12.85 2.83 14.69
C LEU A 312 -14.09 2.06 14.24
N VAL A 313 -14.59 1.21 15.11
CA VAL A 313 -15.91 0.60 14.96
C VAL A 313 -16.93 1.69 15.29
N ALA A 314 -17.96 1.84 14.48
CA ALA A 314 -19.13 2.63 14.86
C ALA A 314 -19.74 2.02 16.14
N PRO A 315 -20.27 2.82 17.05
CA PRO A 315 -20.95 2.34 18.24
C PRO A 315 -22.14 1.46 17.87
#